data_16cf781812ae9bae3393e6af7b1f6309
#
_entry.id   16cf781812ae9bae3393e6af7b1f6309
#
_cell.length_a   1.000
_cell.length_b   1.000
_cell.length_c   1.000
_cell.angle_alpha   90.00
_cell.angle_beta   90.00
_cell.angle_gamma   90.00
#
_symmetry.space_group_name_H-M   'P 1'
#
loop_
_entity.id
_entity.type
_entity.pdbx_description
1 polymer ?
#
loop_
_entity_poly.entity_id
_entity_poly.type
_entity_poly.pdbx_seq_one_letter_code
_entity_poly.pdbx_strand_id
1 'polypeptide(L)'
;MRRVDRLSPQELDDVTELLIACVAQGASLGFHAPLAADVAREWWAGFPRDGVMLLVAEHKGRIVGTVQLHSAESENGAHRGEVAKLLVHPEWRRQGIARALMMALENEARAAGKTLLVLDTREGDPSNDLYRALGYREVGRIPGWARDAAGRLSATVFWYKPLDSPSATGAGSGARADAPS
;
A
#
# COMPACT_ATOMS: atom_id res chain seq x y z
N MET A 1 9.91 7.86 6.62
CA MET A 1 9.49 6.89 5.61
C MET A 1 10.62 6.73 4.62
N ARG A 2 10.94 5.52 4.18
CA ARG A 2 11.91 5.27 3.11
C ARG A 2 11.51 4.05 2.28
N ARG A 3 12.00 4.02 1.06
CA ARG A 3 11.92 2.85 0.19
C ARG A 3 12.97 1.82 0.60
N VAL A 4 12.63 0.56 0.46
CA VAL A 4 13.51 -0.59 0.71
C VAL A 4 13.58 -1.41 -0.56
N ASP A 5 14.79 -1.57 -1.11
CA ASP A 5 15.02 -2.39 -2.29
C ASP A 5 15.47 -3.81 -1.90
N ARG A 6 16.02 -3.99 -0.70
CA ARG A 6 16.39 -5.29 -0.12
C ARG A 6 16.34 -5.18 1.40
N LEU A 7 15.81 -6.20 2.05
CA LEU A 7 15.80 -6.31 3.51
C LEU A 7 17.16 -6.81 4.03
N SER A 8 17.74 -6.10 4.97
CA SER A 8 18.85 -6.61 5.79
C SER A 8 18.31 -7.68 6.78
N PRO A 9 19.19 -8.48 7.41
CA PRO A 9 18.77 -9.46 8.41
C PRO A 9 17.90 -8.86 9.53
N GLN A 10 18.31 -7.68 10.05
CA GLN A 10 17.56 -6.98 11.10
C GLN A 10 16.18 -6.50 10.61
N GLU A 11 16.12 -5.93 9.41
CA GLU A 11 14.86 -5.49 8.83
C GLU A 11 13.92 -6.67 8.53
N LEU A 12 14.46 -7.82 8.12
CA LEU A 12 13.70 -9.04 7.94
C LEU A 12 13.08 -9.52 9.27
N ASP A 13 13.83 -9.41 10.39
CA ASP A 13 13.31 -9.71 11.72
C ASP A 13 12.18 -8.74 12.10
N ASP A 14 12.38 -7.43 11.86
CA ASP A 14 11.41 -6.38 12.17
C ASP A 14 10.08 -6.57 11.40
N VAL A 15 10.15 -6.81 10.08
CA VAL A 15 8.92 -7.00 9.28
C VAL A 15 8.23 -8.33 9.57
N THR A 16 8.99 -9.35 9.99
CA THR A 16 8.46 -10.64 10.45
C THR A 16 7.63 -10.44 11.72
N GLU A 17 8.20 -9.77 12.73
CA GLU A 17 7.51 -9.43 13.97
C GLU A 17 6.27 -8.57 13.72
N LEU A 18 6.41 -7.54 12.88
CA LEU A 18 5.30 -6.67 12.48
C LEU A 18 4.13 -7.46 11.87
N LEU A 19 4.42 -8.40 10.96
CA LEU A 19 3.39 -9.21 10.31
C LEU A 19 2.67 -10.09 11.33
N ILE A 20 3.42 -10.79 12.20
CA ILE A 20 2.87 -11.65 13.25
C ILE A 20 1.98 -10.84 14.19
N ALA A 21 2.46 -9.68 14.66
CA ALA A 21 1.71 -8.80 15.56
C ALA A 21 0.40 -8.30 14.91
N CYS A 22 0.43 -7.95 13.62
CA CYS A 22 -0.76 -7.52 12.89
C CYS A 22 -1.77 -8.66 12.70
N VAL A 23 -1.32 -9.86 12.32
CA VAL A 23 -2.19 -11.04 12.16
C VAL A 23 -2.82 -11.45 13.49
N ALA A 24 -2.06 -11.42 14.59
CA ALA A 24 -2.56 -11.71 15.93
C ALA A 24 -3.70 -10.75 16.38
N GLN A 25 -3.71 -9.52 15.84
CA GLN A 25 -4.77 -8.52 16.04
C GLN A 25 -5.90 -8.60 15.00
N GLY A 26 -5.95 -9.67 14.22
CA GLY A 26 -7.01 -9.95 13.27
C GLY A 26 -6.93 -9.17 11.96
N ALA A 27 -5.76 -8.66 11.59
CA ALA A 27 -5.57 -8.04 10.28
C ALA A 27 -5.78 -9.08 9.17
N SER A 28 -6.57 -8.71 8.16
CA SER A 28 -6.85 -9.56 6.99
C SER A 28 -5.74 -9.40 5.96
N LEU A 29 -4.72 -10.27 6.04
CA LEU A 29 -3.48 -10.16 5.24
C LEU A 29 -3.20 -11.44 4.42
N GLY A 30 -4.18 -12.35 4.34
CA GLY A 30 -4.02 -13.65 3.71
C GLY A 30 -3.44 -14.72 4.63
N PHE A 31 -3.34 -14.44 5.93
CA PHE A 31 -2.86 -15.37 6.96
C PHE A 31 -3.91 -15.60 8.05
N HIS A 32 -3.87 -16.77 8.68
CA HIS A 32 -4.67 -17.08 9.87
C HIS A 32 -3.81 -16.95 11.13
N ALA A 33 -4.41 -16.50 12.22
CA ALA A 33 -3.79 -16.54 13.53
C ALA A 33 -3.95 -17.95 14.18
N PRO A 34 -2.92 -18.43 14.91
CA PRO A 34 -1.60 -17.85 15.09
C PRO A 34 -0.73 -18.03 13.85
N LEU A 35 0.02 -17.01 13.48
CA LEU A 35 0.99 -17.09 12.37
C LEU A 35 2.35 -17.52 12.93
N ALA A 36 2.88 -18.64 12.42
CA ALA A 36 4.19 -19.14 12.81
C ALA A 36 5.32 -18.23 12.31
N ALA A 37 6.36 -18.06 13.10
CA ALA A 37 7.44 -17.13 12.81
C ALA A 37 8.25 -17.50 11.56
N ASP A 38 8.46 -18.78 11.33
CA ASP A 38 9.13 -19.33 10.16
C ASP A 38 8.33 -19.02 8.87
N VAL A 39 7.01 -19.22 8.89
CA VAL A 39 6.11 -18.89 7.76
C VAL A 39 6.12 -17.39 7.46
N ALA A 40 6.03 -16.54 8.48
CA ALA A 40 6.07 -15.09 8.31
C ALA A 40 7.42 -14.63 7.75
N ARG A 41 8.53 -15.22 8.25
CA ARG A 41 9.89 -14.92 7.79
C ARG A 41 10.12 -15.36 6.36
N GLU A 42 9.70 -16.57 6.01
CA GLU A 42 9.83 -17.10 4.63
C GLU A 42 9.05 -16.21 3.65
N TRP A 43 7.86 -15.77 4.01
CA TRP A 43 7.08 -14.88 3.19
C TRP A 43 7.81 -13.56 2.90
N TRP A 44 8.45 -12.94 3.90
CA TRP A 44 9.23 -11.72 3.75
C TRP A 44 10.60 -11.95 3.09
N ALA A 45 11.22 -13.11 3.30
CA ALA A 45 12.48 -13.48 2.64
C ALA A 45 12.34 -13.57 1.10
N GLY A 46 11.12 -13.76 0.60
CA GLY A 46 10.81 -13.65 -0.82
C GLY A 46 10.85 -12.22 -1.39
N PHE A 47 11.13 -11.19 -0.57
CA PHE A 47 11.36 -9.82 -1.05
C PHE A 47 12.86 -9.59 -1.31
N PRO A 48 13.28 -8.88 -2.40
CA PRO A 48 12.44 -8.15 -3.36
C PRO A 48 11.69 -9.06 -4.34
N ARG A 49 10.56 -8.53 -4.84
CA ARG A 49 9.74 -9.16 -5.88
C ARG A 49 9.57 -8.19 -7.04
N ASP A 50 9.63 -8.70 -8.25
CA ASP A 50 9.43 -7.88 -9.44
C ASP A 50 8.08 -7.16 -9.41
N GLY A 51 8.09 -5.90 -9.80
CA GLY A 51 6.89 -5.06 -9.78
C GLY A 51 6.39 -4.63 -8.39
N VAL A 52 7.07 -5.01 -7.30
CA VAL A 52 6.70 -4.65 -5.93
C VAL A 52 7.66 -3.62 -5.34
N MET A 53 7.12 -2.46 -4.99
CA MET A 53 7.83 -1.43 -4.21
C MET A 53 7.43 -1.54 -2.74
N LEU A 54 8.40 -1.53 -1.84
CA LEU A 54 8.19 -1.54 -0.39
C LEU A 54 8.61 -0.20 0.22
N LEU A 55 7.69 0.43 0.96
CA LEU A 55 8.00 1.56 1.83
C LEU A 55 7.86 1.13 3.29
N VAL A 56 8.75 1.64 4.13
CA VAL A 56 8.74 1.37 5.57
C VAL A 56 8.70 2.65 6.38
N ALA A 57 8.08 2.55 7.55
CA ALA A 57 8.15 3.53 8.62
C ALA A 57 9.09 3.01 9.70
N GLU A 58 10.05 3.83 10.10
CA GLU A 58 11.04 3.49 11.13
C GLU A 58 10.86 4.36 12.37
N HIS A 59 11.07 3.75 13.51
CA HIS A 59 11.23 4.42 14.78
C HIS A 59 12.41 3.83 15.56
N LYS A 60 13.37 4.67 15.96
CA LYS A 60 14.59 4.27 16.69
C LYS A 60 15.33 3.08 16.04
N GLY A 61 15.43 3.08 14.71
CA GLY A 61 16.12 2.02 13.96
C GLY A 61 15.35 0.71 13.79
N ARG A 62 14.06 0.64 14.18
CA ARG A 62 13.18 -0.52 13.99
C ARG A 62 12.07 -0.19 13.00
N ILE A 63 11.72 -1.13 12.14
CA ILE A 63 10.56 -0.99 11.25
C ILE A 63 9.28 -1.19 12.05
N VAL A 64 8.44 -0.15 12.10
CA VAL A 64 7.16 -0.15 12.83
C VAL A 64 5.94 -0.09 11.91
N GLY A 65 6.14 0.00 10.61
CA GLY A 65 5.07 -0.05 9.62
C GLY A 65 5.59 -0.26 8.21
N THR A 66 4.74 -0.79 7.35
CA THR A 66 5.03 -1.05 5.92
C THR A 66 3.85 -0.67 5.06
N VAL A 67 4.12 -0.45 3.76
CA VAL A 67 3.13 -0.46 2.69
C VAL A 67 3.81 -0.90 1.40
N GLN A 68 3.10 -1.65 0.56
CA GLN A 68 3.58 -2.09 -0.75
C GLN A 68 2.75 -1.46 -1.87
N LEU A 69 3.42 -1.15 -2.98
CA LEU A 69 2.81 -0.83 -4.27
C LEU A 69 3.14 -1.96 -5.24
N HIS A 70 2.13 -2.65 -5.72
CA HIS A 70 2.26 -3.69 -6.73
C HIS A 70 1.89 -3.10 -8.09
N SER A 71 2.81 -3.13 -9.05
CA SER A 71 2.53 -2.74 -10.43
C SER A 71 1.70 -3.82 -11.12
N ALA A 72 0.72 -3.42 -11.93
CA ALA A 72 0.01 -4.39 -12.76
C ALA A 72 0.98 -5.01 -13.77
N GLU A 73 0.90 -6.33 -13.94
CA GLU A 73 1.79 -7.09 -14.83
C GLU A 73 1.47 -6.89 -16.32
N SER A 74 0.21 -6.54 -16.64
CA SER A 74 -0.23 -6.36 -18.02
C SER A 74 0.18 -4.97 -18.56
N GLU A 75 0.63 -4.91 -19.82
CA GLU A 75 1.03 -3.66 -20.48
C GLU A 75 -0.08 -2.61 -20.47
N ASN A 76 -1.31 -2.99 -20.78
CA ASN A 76 -2.47 -2.08 -20.77
C ASN A 76 -2.88 -1.65 -19.35
N GLY A 77 -2.39 -2.31 -18.32
CA GLY A 77 -2.57 -1.96 -16.90
C GLY A 77 -1.39 -1.21 -16.29
N ALA A 78 -0.32 -0.94 -17.02
CA ALA A 78 0.93 -0.38 -16.48
C ALA A 78 0.76 0.96 -15.75
N HIS A 79 -0.29 1.72 -16.07
CA HIS A 79 -0.65 2.97 -15.39
C HIS A 79 -1.27 2.76 -13.99
N ARG A 80 -1.62 1.52 -13.62
CA ARG A 80 -2.28 1.18 -12.35
C ARG A 80 -1.31 0.56 -11.36
N GLY A 81 -1.49 0.90 -10.10
CA GLY A 81 -0.83 0.23 -8.97
C GLY A 81 -1.84 -0.24 -7.93
N GLU A 82 -1.58 -1.38 -7.33
CA GLU A 82 -2.35 -1.90 -6.21
C GLU A 82 -1.61 -1.61 -4.90
N VAL A 83 -2.30 -1.01 -3.94
CA VAL A 83 -1.77 -0.79 -2.59
C VAL A 83 -2.02 -2.04 -1.76
N ALA A 84 -0.98 -2.63 -1.23
CA ALA A 84 -1.06 -3.83 -0.43
C ALA A 84 -0.21 -3.73 0.84
N LYS A 85 -0.43 -4.61 1.80
CA LYS A 85 0.39 -4.78 3.01
C LYS A 85 0.65 -3.48 3.77
N LEU A 86 -0.38 -2.62 3.89
CA LEU A 86 -0.36 -1.50 4.81
C LEU A 86 -0.45 -2.04 6.24
N LEU A 87 0.67 -2.06 6.93
CA LEU A 87 0.81 -2.57 8.29
C LEU A 87 1.32 -1.47 9.21
N VAL A 88 0.80 -1.41 10.42
CA VAL A 88 1.38 -0.62 11.51
C VAL A 88 1.35 -1.48 12.77
N HIS A 89 2.50 -1.64 13.40
CA HIS A 89 2.62 -2.41 14.64
C HIS A 89 1.61 -1.91 15.67
N PRO A 90 0.89 -2.80 16.38
CA PRO A 90 -0.19 -2.41 17.30
C PRO A 90 0.18 -1.31 18.27
N GLU A 91 1.38 -1.35 18.86
CA GLU A 91 1.87 -0.35 19.81
C GLU A 91 2.11 1.05 19.20
N TRP A 92 2.22 1.12 17.86
CA TRP A 92 2.50 2.38 17.12
C TRP A 92 1.30 2.91 16.37
N ARG A 93 0.12 2.30 16.54
CA ARG A 93 -1.12 2.76 15.92
C ARG A 93 -1.58 4.10 16.49
N ARG A 94 -2.49 4.76 15.76
CA ARG A 94 -3.10 6.06 16.12
C ARG A 94 -2.12 7.24 16.24
N GLN A 95 -0.91 7.09 15.68
CA GLN A 95 0.15 8.11 15.62
C GLN A 95 0.36 8.69 14.21
N GLY A 96 -0.57 8.47 13.29
CA GLY A 96 -0.50 8.99 11.91
C GLY A 96 0.40 8.19 10.96
N ILE A 97 1.05 7.10 11.41
CA ILE A 97 2.02 6.32 10.61
C ILE A 97 1.39 5.78 9.33
N ALA A 98 0.20 5.17 9.41
CA ALA A 98 -0.49 4.64 8.23
C ALA A 98 -0.79 5.74 7.20
N ARG A 99 -1.24 6.92 7.65
CA ARG A 99 -1.46 8.08 6.76
C ARG A 99 -0.18 8.52 6.08
N ALA A 100 0.92 8.62 6.83
CA ALA A 100 2.21 9.04 6.31
C ALA A 100 2.78 8.03 5.30
N LEU A 101 2.62 6.72 5.56
CA LEU A 101 2.99 5.65 4.61
C LEU A 101 2.19 5.76 3.31
N MET A 102 0.87 5.94 3.39
CA MET A 102 0.01 6.08 2.21
C MET A 102 0.37 7.31 1.38
N MET A 103 0.59 8.46 2.03
CA MET A 103 1.00 9.70 1.33
C MET A 103 2.36 9.54 0.64
N ALA A 104 3.32 8.90 1.30
CA ALA A 104 4.61 8.59 0.71
C ALA A 104 4.47 7.65 -0.50
N LEU A 105 3.66 6.58 -0.37
CA LEU A 105 3.39 5.65 -1.46
C LEU A 105 2.72 6.35 -2.65
N GLU A 106 1.76 7.24 -2.43
CA GLU A 106 1.12 8.00 -3.50
C GLU A 106 2.12 8.88 -4.28
N ASN A 107 3.10 9.48 -3.59
CA ASN A 107 4.15 10.25 -4.23
C ASN A 107 5.09 9.36 -5.07
N GLU A 108 5.50 8.23 -4.53
CA GLU A 108 6.31 7.24 -5.25
C GLU A 108 5.55 6.67 -6.46
N ALA A 109 4.26 6.41 -6.32
CA ALA A 109 3.42 5.94 -7.42
C ALA A 109 3.35 6.96 -8.55
N ARG A 110 3.17 8.26 -8.25
CA ARG A 110 3.21 9.33 -9.26
C ARG A 110 4.58 9.42 -9.93
N ALA A 111 5.65 9.34 -9.15
CA ALA A 111 7.02 9.34 -9.70
C ALA A 111 7.27 8.14 -10.62
N ALA A 112 6.64 7.00 -10.35
CA ALA A 112 6.66 5.80 -11.19
C ALA A 112 5.65 5.84 -12.36
N GLY A 113 5.01 6.98 -12.63
CA GLY A 113 4.07 7.16 -13.74
C GLY A 113 2.71 6.50 -13.53
N LYS A 114 2.35 6.15 -12.30
CA LYS A 114 1.01 5.59 -12.02
C LYS A 114 -0.02 6.73 -11.96
N THR A 115 -1.16 6.51 -12.59
CA THR A 115 -2.29 7.47 -12.61
C THR A 115 -3.52 6.93 -11.88
N LEU A 116 -3.48 5.68 -11.44
CA LEU A 116 -4.57 5.02 -10.72
C LEU A 116 -4.02 4.13 -9.63
N LEU A 117 -4.51 4.29 -8.41
CA LEU A 117 -4.33 3.34 -7.31
C LEU A 117 -5.63 2.60 -7.04
N VAL A 118 -5.50 1.31 -6.75
CA VAL A 118 -6.60 0.44 -6.30
C VAL A 118 -6.17 -0.29 -5.03
N LEU A 119 -7.12 -0.67 -4.23
CA LEU A 119 -6.91 -1.54 -3.07
C LEU A 119 -8.23 -2.22 -2.67
N ASP A 120 -8.12 -3.26 -1.88
CA ASP A 120 -9.24 -3.81 -1.15
C ASP A 120 -8.92 -3.95 0.35
N THR A 121 -9.95 -3.93 1.17
CA THR A 121 -9.82 -4.14 2.61
C THR A 121 -11.10 -4.73 3.18
N ARG A 122 -10.97 -5.47 4.29
CA ARG A 122 -12.11 -6.07 4.96
C ARG A 122 -13.15 -4.99 5.35
N GLU A 123 -14.42 -5.30 5.13
CA GLU A 123 -15.52 -4.46 5.61
C GLU A 123 -15.46 -4.28 7.12
N GLY A 124 -15.67 -3.04 7.58
CA GLY A 124 -15.60 -2.69 9.02
C GLY A 124 -14.19 -2.53 9.59
N ASP A 125 -13.13 -2.78 8.79
CA ASP A 125 -11.77 -2.49 9.26
C ASP A 125 -11.56 -0.97 9.40
N PRO A 126 -10.86 -0.49 10.45
CA PRO A 126 -10.59 0.95 10.64
C PRO A 126 -9.84 1.61 9.48
N SER A 127 -9.14 0.86 8.64
CA SER A 127 -8.47 1.37 7.45
C SER A 127 -9.43 1.93 6.41
N ASN A 128 -10.70 1.52 6.40
CA ASN A 128 -11.72 2.09 5.52
C ASN A 128 -11.89 3.61 5.75
N ASP A 129 -11.84 4.06 7.01
CA ASP A 129 -11.91 5.49 7.34
C ASP A 129 -10.65 6.24 6.92
N LEU A 130 -9.48 5.60 7.01
CA LEU A 130 -8.23 6.15 6.52
C LEU A 130 -8.29 6.38 5.00
N TYR A 131 -8.72 5.38 4.23
CA TYR A 131 -8.81 5.50 2.77
C TYR A 131 -9.79 6.59 2.35
N ARG A 132 -10.95 6.64 2.99
CA ARG A 132 -11.92 7.72 2.76
C ARG A 132 -11.33 9.10 3.06
N ALA A 133 -10.62 9.25 4.19
CA ALA A 133 -9.96 10.49 4.58
C ALA A 133 -8.77 10.89 3.70
N LEU A 134 -8.21 9.95 2.92
CA LEU A 134 -7.16 10.17 1.92
C LEU A 134 -7.74 10.42 0.51
N GLY A 135 -9.06 10.45 0.36
CA GLY A 135 -9.73 10.73 -0.91
C GLY A 135 -9.86 9.52 -1.84
N TYR A 136 -9.69 8.30 -1.32
CA TYR A 136 -10.10 7.10 -2.05
C TYR A 136 -11.62 7.03 -2.14
N ARG A 137 -12.11 6.47 -3.25
CA ARG A 137 -13.53 6.30 -3.54
C ARG A 137 -13.88 4.83 -3.45
N GLU A 138 -14.96 4.51 -2.76
CA GLU A 138 -15.51 3.16 -2.68
C GLU A 138 -16.10 2.75 -4.03
N VAL A 139 -15.71 1.57 -4.53
CA VAL A 139 -16.26 0.98 -5.76
C VAL A 139 -17.48 0.14 -5.43
N GLY A 140 -17.35 -0.67 -4.36
CA GLY A 140 -18.36 -1.62 -3.94
C GLY A 140 -17.80 -2.71 -3.05
N ARG A 141 -18.62 -3.71 -2.73
CA ARG A 141 -18.35 -4.77 -1.78
C ARG A 141 -18.56 -6.14 -2.40
N ILE A 142 -17.71 -7.09 -2.03
CA ILE A 142 -17.91 -8.50 -2.38
C ILE A 142 -18.13 -9.28 -1.08
N PRO A 143 -19.33 -9.84 -0.86
CA PRO A 143 -19.61 -10.68 0.30
C PRO A 143 -18.78 -11.98 0.28
N GLY A 144 -18.43 -12.48 1.47
CA GLY A 144 -17.78 -13.80 1.60
C GLY A 144 -16.38 -13.88 0.98
N TRP A 145 -15.70 -12.75 0.85
CA TRP A 145 -14.39 -12.66 0.17
C TRP A 145 -13.27 -13.43 0.88
N ALA A 146 -13.18 -13.29 2.19
CA ALA A 146 -12.13 -13.93 2.98
C ALA A 146 -12.66 -14.39 4.34
N ARG A 147 -11.95 -15.34 4.97
CA ARG A 147 -12.25 -15.74 6.35
C ARG A 147 -11.53 -14.81 7.33
N ASP A 148 -12.25 -14.40 8.37
CA ASP A 148 -11.66 -13.70 9.52
C ASP A 148 -10.92 -14.70 10.45
N ALA A 149 -10.30 -14.18 11.52
CA ALA A 149 -9.58 -15.00 12.49
C ALA A 149 -10.47 -16.05 13.23
N ALA A 150 -11.79 -15.85 13.23
CA ALA A 150 -12.76 -16.78 13.78
C ALA A 150 -13.31 -17.78 12.74
N GLY A 151 -12.76 -17.75 11.49
CA GLY A 151 -13.19 -18.60 10.38
C GLY A 151 -14.48 -18.15 9.68
N ARG A 152 -15.08 -17.04 10.06
CA ARG A 152 -16.31 -16.52 9.45
C ARG A 152 -16.00 -15.79 8.16
N LEU A 153 -16.86 -15.96 7.16
CA LEU A 153 -16.73 -15.21 5.90
C LEU A 153 -17.00 -13.73 6.14
N SER A 154 -16.09 -12.89 5.67
CA SER A 154 -16.18 -11.43 5.73
C SER A 154 -16.19 -10.86 4.32
N ALA A 155 -16.91 -9.76 4.12
CA ALA A 155 -16.87 -9.01 2.89
C ALA A 155 -15.58 -8.18 2.78
N THR A 156 -15.18 -7.90 1.54
CA THR A 156 -14.17 -6.88 1.24
C THR A 156 -14.80 -5.68 0.57
N VAL A 157 -14.18 -4.52 0.76
CA VAL A 157 -14.55 -3.25 0.13
C VAL A 157 -13.42 -2.86 -0.82
N PHE A 158 -13.76 -2.63 -2.09
CA PHE A 158 -12.81 -2.16 -3.10
C PHE A 158 -12.80 -0.64 -3.15
N TRP A 159 -11.59 -0.09 -3.25
CA TRP A 159 -11.33 1.33 -3.30
C TRP A 159 -10.43 1.69 -4.48
N TYR A 160 -10.60 2.89 -5.03
CA TYR A 160 -9.71 3.44 -6.02
C TYR A 160 -9.42 4.92 -5.76
N LYS A 161 -8.29 5.40 -6.26
CA LYS A 161 -7.92 6.81 -6.25
C LYS A 161 -7.21 7.16 -7.56
N PRO A 162 -7.78 8.03 -8.41
CA PRO A 162 -7.03 8.65 -9.49
C PRO A 162 -5.89 9.47 -8.89
N LEU A 163 -4.71 9.36 -9.46
CA LEU A 163 -3.58 10.22 -9.14
C LEU A 163 -3.46 11.27 -10.25
N ASP A 164 -3.48 12.54 -9.88
CA ASP A 164 -3.20 13.60 -10.84
C ASP A 164 -1.79 13.38 -11.40
N SER A 165 -1.66 13.44 -12.71
CA SER A 165 -0.33 13.47 -13.34
C SER A 165 0.45 14.64 -12.76
N PRO A 166 1.77 14.52 -12.53
CA PRO A 166 2.57 15.68 -12.19
C PRO A 166 2.32 16.74 -13.24
N SER A 167 1.79 17.88 -12.85
CA SER A 167 1.49 19.00 -13.75
C SER A 167 2.74 19.26 -14.57
N ALA A 168 2.65 19.13 -15.89
CA ALA A 168 3.65 19.62 -16.83
C ALA A 168 3.69 21.15 -16.69
N THR A 169 4.38 21.63 -15.68
CA THR A 169 4.61 23.06 -15.49
C THR A 169 5.69 23.46 -16.48
N GLY A 170 5.29 24.13 -17.56
CA GLY A 170 6.20 24.96 -18.36
C GLY A 170 6.58 24.42 -19.72
N ALA A 171 5.67 24.53 -20.66
CA ALA A 171 6.10 24.73 -22.06
C ALA A 171 5.35 25.91 -22.64
N GLY A 172 6.02 27.09 -22.57
CA GLY A 172 6.11 28.15 -23.54
C GLY A 172 4.84 28.63 -24.25
N SER A 173 4.25 29.67 -23.71
CA SER A 173 3.67 30.74 -24.51
C SER A 173 4.74 31.27 -25.49
N GLY A 174 4.46 31.24 -26.77
CA GLY A 174 5.26 32.00 -27.73
C GLY A 174 5.24 31.45 -29.13
N ALA A 175 4.25 31.84 -29.92
CA ALA A 175 4.45 32.33 -31.29
C ALA A 175 3.10 32.70 -31.90
N ARG A 176 2.80 33.99 -31.85
CA ARG A 176 1.93 34.60 -32.86
C ARG A 176 2.72 34.57 -34.16
N ALA A 177 2.20 33.98 -35.19
CA ALA A 177 2.63 34.21 -36.56
C ALA A 177 1.52 34.98 -37.24
N ASP A 178 1.86 36.21 -37.58
CA ASP A 178 1.12 37.10 -38.50
C ASP A 178 0.89 36.41 -39.84
N ALA A 179 -0.31 36.52 -40.35
CA ALA A 179 -0.62 36.29 -41.75
C ALA A 179 -0.47 37.62 -42.52
N PRO A 180 0.19 37.64 -43.67
CA PRO A 180 0.05 38.75 -44.62
C PRO A 180 -1.03 38.46 -45.65
N SER A 181 -1.80 39.50 -45.91
CA SER A 181 -2.64 39.90 -47.06
C SER A 181 -2.98 38.86 -48.12
#